data_c5ec30ad2f367dc67d66d11b40d568c2
#
_entry.id   c5ec30ad2f367dc67d66d11b40d568c2
#
_cell.length_a   1.000
_cell.length_b   1.000
_cell.length_c   1.000
_cell.angle_alpha   90.00
_cell.angle_beta   90.00
_cell.angle_gamma   90.00
#
_symmetry.space_group_name_H-M   'P 1'
#
loop_
_entity.id
_entity.type
_entity.pdbx_description
1 polymer ?
#
loop_
_entity_poly.entity_id
_entity_poly.type
_entity_poly.pdbx_seq_one_letter_code
_entity_poly.pdbx_strand_id
1 'polypeptide(L)'
;PAQARKLLAARSHDDVFCLSLKNEQDRALERLLLEGHGEGPQGYRYYLSLLRNQRPPLDCPLEDPRWTDWARQVLQAFDAFQLLCAVRKGPWGVEGLNQRVTDALLKARLIDNDQQWYEGRPVLMTRNDYGLGLMNGDIGIALKLPEREGPEAGKLVLRVAFPRNDGQGGVRFVLPSRLNDVETVYAMTV
;
A
#
# COMPACT_ATOMS: atom_id res chain seq x y z
N PRO A 1 -4.52 3.98 32.07
CA PRO A 1 -3.41 4.45 31.23
C PRO A 1 -2.03 4.02 31.73
N ALA A 2 -1.74 4.16 33.06
CA ALA A 2 -0.43 3.81 33.63
C ALA A 2 -0.11 2.31 33.55
N GLN A 3 -1.11 1.46 33.74
CA GLN A 3 -0.97 0.01 33.71
C GLN A 3 -0.68 -0.52 32.29
N ALA A 4 -1.36 0.04 31.26
CA ALA A 4 -1.11 -0.28 29.87
C ALA A 4 0.33 0.11 29.46
N ARG A 5 0.81 1.29 29.86
CA ARG A 5 2.20 1.71 29.60
C ARG A 5 3.22 0.78 30.26
N LYS A 6 2.95 0.29 31.47
CA LYS A 6 3.82 -0.67 32.15
C LYS A 6 3.87 -2.03 31.41
N LEU A 7 2.72 -2.51 30.92
CA LEU A 7 2.65 -3.74 30.14
C LEU A 7 3.42 -3.62 28.81
N LEU A 8 3.22 -2.51 28.08
CA LEU A 8 3.95 -2.23 26.83
C LEU A 8 5.46 -2.06 27.06
N ALA A 9 5.88 -1.48 28.21
CA ALA A 9 7.29 -1.30 28.54
C ALA A 9 7.96 -2.59 29.03
N ALA A 10 7.20 -3.55 29.52
CA ALA A 10 7.73 -4.79 30.10
C ALA A 10 8.28 -5.80 29.08
N ARG A 11 8.16 -5.53 27.76
CA ARG A 11 8.61 -6.41 26.65
C ARG A 11 8.23 -7.89 26.85
N SER A 12 7.11 -8.13 27.51
CA SER A 12 6.70 -9.48 27.92
C SER A 12 5.96 -10.25 26.82
N HIS A 13 5.73 -9.64 25.65
CA HIS A 13 5.05 -10.24 24.52
C HIS A 13 5.87 -10.00 23.25
N ASP A 14 6.19 -11.07 22.54
CA ASP A 14 6.94 -11.02 21.28
C ASP A 14 6.17 -10.30 20.17
N ASP A 15 4.82 -10.25 20.29
CA ASP A 15 3.91 -9.67 19.29
C ASP A 15 3.70 -8.16 19.45
N VAL A 16 4.13 -7.53 20.54
CA VAL A 16 3.90 -6.11 20.82
C VAL A 16 5.18 -5.43 21.27
N PHE A 17 5.58 -4.39 20.58
CA PHE A 17 6.67 -3.53 21.02
C PHE A 17 6.24 -2.06 21.09
N CYS A 18 6.90 -1.28 21.94
CA CYS A 18 6.65 0.16 22.07
C CYS A 18 7.86 0.94 21.56
N LEU A 19 7.63 1.79 20.55
CA LEU A 19 8.63 2.70 20.02
C LEU A 19 8.39 4.11 20.57
N SER A 20 9.34 4.60 21.36
CA SER A 20 9.30 5.98 21.86
C SER A 20 9.92 6.92 20.83
N LEU A 21 9.12 7.82 20.28
CA LEU A 21 9.55 8.81 19.29
C LEU A 21 9.87 10.13 20.00
N LYS A 22 10.97 10.80 19.61
CA LYS A 22 11.39 12.09 20.17
C LYS A 22 10.59 13.25 19.55
N ASN A 23 10.33 13.15 18.28
CA ASN A 23 9.57 14.14 17.49
C ASN A 23 9.03 13.52 16.20
N GLU A 24 8.37 14.31 15.38
CA GLU A 24 7.78 13.88 14.11
C GLU A 24 8.80 13.44 13.06
N GLN A 25 10.05 13.87 13.17
CA GLN A 25 11.14 13.57 12.22
C GLN A 25 12.06 12.46 12.74
N ASP A 26 11.63 11.72 13.76
CA ASP A 26 12.45 10.67 14.33
C ASP A 26 12.71 9.56 13.30
N ARG A 27 14.00 9.29 13.06
CA ARG A 27 14.45 8.27 12.10
C ARG A 27 13.99 6.85 12.49
N ALA A 28 13.65 6.63 13.74
CA ALA A 28 13.13 5.34 14.19
C ALA A 28 11.77 5.05 13.57
N LEU A 29 10.91 6.08 13.39
CA LEU A 29 9.65 5.92 12.66
C LEU A 29 9.90 5.65 11.17
N GLU A 30 10.76 6.45 10.51
CA GLU A 30 11.12 6.24 9.10
C GLU A 30 11.60 4.81 8.86
N ARG A 31 12.49 4.31 9.74
CA ARG A 31 13.00 2.93 9.66
C ARG A 31 11.88 1.90 9.81
N LEU A 32 10.99 2.08 10.80
CA LEU A 32 9.84 1.20 11.00
C LEU A 32 8.93 1.17 9.75
N LEU A 33 8.63 2.32 9.17
CA LEU A 33 7.77 2.43 7.99
C LEU A 33 8.38 1.72 6.77
N LEU A 34 9.70 1.84 6.59
CA LEU A 34 10.38 1.25 5.44
C LEU A 34 10.67 -0.25 5.63
N GLU A 35 11.17 -0.64 6.79
CA GLU A 35 11.73 -1.99 7.00
C GLU A 35 10.84 -2.89 7.86
N GLY A 36 9.91 -2.32 8.64
CA GLY A 36 9.16 -3.06 9.65
C GLY A 36 9.96 -3.23 10.94
N HIS A 37 9.59 -4.20 11.77
CA HIS A 37 10.24 -4.46 13.06
C HIS A 37 10.60 -5.92 13.26
N GLY A 38 11.89 -6.19 13.49
CA GLY A 38 12.40 -7.52 13.86
C GLY A 38 12.01 -8.60 12.84
N GLU A 39 11.52 -9.73 13.35
CA GLU A 39 11.01 -10.85 12.55
C GLU A 39 9.52 -10.69 12.19
N GLY A 40 8.90 -9.59 12.61
CA GLY A 40 7.50 -9.26 12.32
C GLY A 40 7.24 -8.86 10.87
N PRO A 41 6.05 -8.29 10.60
CA PRO A 41 5.67 -7.83 9.27
C PRO A 41 6.71 -6.85 8.70
N GLN A 42 7.08 -7.06 7.45
CA GLN A 42 8.02 -6.21 6.75
C GLN A 42 7.33 -4.90 6.35
N GLY A 43 8.06 -3.76 6.45
CA GLY A 43 7.56 -2.44 6.11
C GLY A 43 7.29 -2.25 4.60
N TYR A 44 6.94 -1.04 4.22
CA TYR A 44 6.50 -0.73 2.84
C TYR A 44 7.55 -1.00 1.75
N ARG A 45 8.83 -1.11 2.09
CA ARG A 45 9.87 -1.55 1.13
C ARG A 45 9.57 -2.93 0.57
N TYR A 46 8.98 -3.82 1.36
CA TYR A 46 8.79 -5.22 0.95
C TYR A 46 7.82 -5.35 -0.22
N TYR A 47 6.61 -4.79 -0.12
CA TYR A 47 5.65 -4.88 -1.23
C TYR A 47 6.14 -4.16 -2.49
N LEU A 48 6.86 -3.02 -2.35
CA LEU A 48 7.47 -2.31 -3.47
C LEU A 48 8.61 -3.10 -4.12
N SER A 49 9.35 -3.88 -3.34
CA SER A 49 10.36 -4.80 -3.86
C SER A 49 9.73 -5.94 -4.66
N LEU A 50 8.64 -6.54 -4.16
CA LEU A 50 7.87 -7.55 -4.90
C LEU A 50 7.32 -6.97 -6.21
N LEU A 51 6.74 -5.77 -6.14
CA LEU A 51 6.21 -5.06 -7.29
C LEU A 51 7.25 -4.90 -8.41
N ARG A 52 8.49 -4.55 -8.06
CA ARG A 52 9.56 -4.32 -9.04
C ARG A 52 10.22 -5.61 -9.51
N ASN A 53 10.54 -6.52 -8.58
CA ASN A 53 11.41 -7.66 -8.85
C ASN A 53 10.66 -8.89 -9.35
N GLN A 54 9.36 -8.99 -9.09
CA GLN A 54 8.55 -10.15 -9.48
C GLN A 54 7.52 -9.83 -10.58
N ARG A 55 7.63 -8.66 -11.19
CA ARG A 55 6.79 -8.32 -12.35
C ARG A 55 7.01 -9.33 -13.46
N PRO A 56 5.93 -9.88 -14.06
CA PRO A 56 6.05 -10.70 -15.25
C PRO A 56 6.77 -9.97 -16.39
N PRO A 57 7.49 -10.70 -17.26
CA PRO A 57 8.12 -10.12 -18.44
C PRO A 57 7.09 -9.40 -19.35
N LEU A 58 7.53 -8.33 -20.03
CA LEU A 58 6.63 -7.49 -20.84
C LEU A 58 6.02 -8.22 -22.05
N ASP A 59 6.66 -9.26 -22.52
CA ASP A 59 6.17 -10.15 -23.58
C ASP A 59 5.17 -11.20 -23.09
N CYS A 60 4.98 -11.33 -21.77
CA CYS A 60 3.99 -12.21 -21.18
C CYS A 60 2.56 -11.77 -21.56
N PRO A 61 1.70 -12.65 -22.08
CA PRO A 61 0.30 -12.35 -22.36
C PRO A 61 -0.44 -11.78 -21.14
N LEU A 62 -1.36 -10.80 -21.35
CA LEU A 62 -2.12 -10.21 -20.23
C LEU A 62 -3.08 -11.20 -19.57
N GLU A 63 -3.53 -12.20 -20.34
CA GLU A 63 -4.38 -13.30 -19.89
C GLU A 63 -3.61 -14.34 -19.06
N ASP A 64 -2.27 -14.26 -19.08
CA ASP A 64 -1.43 -15.18 -18.30
C ASP A 64 -1.68 -14.96 -16.80
N PRO A 65 -1.94 -16.05 -16.06
CA PRO A 65 -2.22 -15.96 -14.62
C PRO A 65 -1.09 -15.33 -13.81
N ARG A 66 0.13 -15.28 -14.31
CA ARG A 66 1.28 -14.63 -13.65
C ARG A 66 1.01 -13.17 -13.30
N TRP A 67 0.24 -12.43 -14.13
CA TRP A 67 -0.13 -11.03 -13.81
C TRP A 67 -1.04 -10.93 -12.59
N THR A 68 -2.02 -11.82 -12.51
CA THR A 68 -2.94 -11.89 -11.36
C THR A 68 -2.22 -12.37 -10.10
N ASP A 69 -1.34 -13.36 -10.23
CA ASP A 69 -0.58 -13.90 -9.10
C ASP A 69 0.41 -12.88 -8.55
N TRP A 70 1.13 -12.18 -9.42
CA TRP A 70 1.99 -11.07 -9.03
C TRP A 70 1.22 -9.95 -8.31
N ALA A 71 0.12 -9.48 -8.88
CA ALA A 71 -0.70 -8.44 -8.27
C ALA A 71 -1.25 -8.88 -6.91
N ARG A 72 -1.67 -10.14 -6.77
CA ARG A 72 -2.12 -10.72 -5.50
C ARG A 72 -1.01 -10.73 -4.45
N GLN A 73 0.20 -11.13 -4.81
CA GLN A 73 1.34 -11.13 -3.90
C GLN A 73 1.69 -9.71 -3.42
N VAL A 74 1.64 -8.71 -4.31
CA VAL A 74 1.87 -7.31 -3.96
C VAL A 74 0.79 -6.81 -2.99
N LEU A 75 -0.49 -7.11 -3.25
CA LEU A 75 -1.61 -6.76 -2.37
C LEU A 75 -1.48 -7.41 -0.99
N GLN A 76 -1.17 -8.70 -0.92
CA GLN A 76 -0.98 -9.42 0.33
C GLN A 76 0.22 -8.88 1.13
N ALA A 77 1.32 -8.55 0.45
CA ALA A 77 2.49 -7.98 1.11
C ALA A 77 2.22 -6.58 1.68
N PHE A 78 1.39 -5.78 1.01
CA PHE A 78 0.94 -4.49 1.53
C PHE A 78 0.00 -4.67 2.74
N ASP A 79 -0.94 -5.60 2.67
CA ASP A 79 -1.91 -5.88 3.74
C ASP A 79 -1.24 -6.40 5.02
N ALA A 80 -0.10 -7.06 4.90
CA ALA A 80 0.66 -7.58 6.04
C ALA A 80 1.24 -6.50 6.97
N PHE A 81 1.37 -5.24 6.49
CA PHE A 81 1.89 -4.13 7.28
C PHE A 81 0.99 -2.90 7.14
N GLN A 82 0.24 -2.57 8.18
CA GLN A 82 -0.71 -1.46 8.18
C GLN A 82 -0.36 -0.44 9.26
N LEU A 83 -0.37 0.85 8.90
CA LEU A 83 -0.19 1.96 9.83
C LEU A 83 -1.56 2.51 10.25
N LEU A 84 -1.94 2.25 11.50
CA LEU A 84 -3.21 2.72 12.06
C LEU A 84 -3.00 3.95 12.93
N CYS A 85 -3.90 4.91 12.84
CA CYS A 85 -3.88 6.12 13.63
C CYS A 85 -5.27 6.47 14.20
N ALA A 86 -5.29 7.22 15.30
CA ALA A 86 -6.51 7.52 16.03
C ALA A 86 -7.25 8.76 15.49
N VAL A 87 -6.63 9.57 14.63
CA VAL A 87 -7.16 10.85 14.15
C VAL A 87 -6.91 11.03 12.65
N ARG A 88 -7.74 11.83 11.98
CA ARG A 88 -7.55 12.12 10.54
C ARG A 88 -6.58 13.26 10.29
N LYS A 89 -6.59 14.30 11.11
CA LYS A 89 -5.80 15.53 10.91
C LYS A 89 -4.61 15.62 11.85
N GLY A 90 -3.66 16.47 11.46
CA GLY A 90 -2.43 16.72 12.22
C GLY A 90 -1.29 15.78 11.85
N PRO A 91 -0.10 16.00 12.40
CA PRO A 91 1.13 15.31 12.00
C PRO A 91 1.12 13.81 12.32
N TRP A 92 0.28 13.38 13.26
CA TRP A 92 0.07 11.98 13.66
C TRP A 92 -1.27 11.41 13.18
N GLY A 93 -1.99 12.17 12.36
CA GLY A 93 -3.21 11.73 11.70
C GLY A 93 -2.98 11.11 10.34
N VAL A 94 -4.05 10.64 9.71
CA VAL A 94 -4.03 10.01 8.38
C VAL A 94 -3.28 10.88 7.37
N GLU A 95 -3.62 12.17 7.30
CA GLU A 95 -3.02 13.11 6.34
C GLU A 95 -1.50 13.26 6.56
N GLY A 96 -1.08 13.55 7.80
CA GLY A 96 0.33 13.76 8.12
C GLY A 96 1.17 12.48 7.99
N LEU A 97 0.62 11.32 8.36
CA LEU A 97 1.33 10.04 8.25
C LEU A 97 1.42 9.57 6.81
N ASN A 98 0.37 9.73 5.99
CA ASN A 98 0.45 9.42 4.55
C ASN A 98 1.52 10.26 3.86
N GLN A 99 1.58 11.58 4.14
CA GLN A 99 2.64 12.44 3.59
C GLN A 99 4.02 11.97 4.04
N ARG A 100 4.19 11.67 5.30
CA ARG A 100 5.49 11.20 5.85
C ARG A 100 5.96 9.88 5.25
N VAL A 101 5.04 8.93 5.04
CA VAL A 101 5.37 7.68 4.35
C VAL A 101 5.80 7.98 2.91
N THR A 102 5.05 8.81 2.19
CA THR A 102 5.38 9.22 0.83
C THR A 102 6.77 9.86 0.75
N ASP A 103 7.09 10.80 1.65
CA ASP A 103 8.40 11.45 1.72
C ASP A 103 9.54 10.45 1.99
N ALA A 104 9.30 9.50 2.92
CA ALA A 104 10.27 8.45 3.22
C ALA A 104 10.52 7.53 2.03
N LEU A 105 9.46 7.15 1.30
CA LEU A 105 9.56 6.31 0.10
C LEU A 105 10.26 7.03 -1.06
N LEU A 106 9.98 8.32 -1.28
CA LEU A 106 10.69 9.16 -2.27
C LEU A 106 12.18 9.27 -1.94
N LYS A 107 12.51 9.60 -0.69
CA LYS A 107 13.88 9.71 -0.21
C LYS A 107 14.65 8.39 -0.37
N ALA A 108 13.98 7.26 -0.13
CA ALA A 108 14.53 5.93 -0.30
C ALA A 108 14.53 5.46 -1.78
N ARG A 109 14.04 6.27 -2.73
CA ARG A 109 13.88 5.94 -4.17
C ARG A 109 13.05 4.68 -4.40
N LEU A 110 12.08 4.44 -3.55
CA LEU A 110 11.15 3.32 -3.65
C LEU A 110 9.92 3.65 -4.50
N ILE A 111 9.60 4.93 -4.64
CA ILE A 111 8.63 5.46 -5.59
C ILE A 111 9.29 6.59 -6.39
N ASP A 112 8.81 6.83 -7.61
CA ASP A 112 9.44 7.77 -8.54
C ASP A 112 8.95 9.22 -8.36
N ASN A 113 7.71 9.39 -7.89
CA ASN A 113 7.07 10.69 -7.65
C ASN A 113 5.89 10.52 -6.68
N ASP A 114 5.31 11.64 -6.27
CA ASP A 114 4.14 11.77 -5.40
C ASP A 114 2.93 12.38 -6.11
N GLN A 115 2.91 12.33 -7.43
CA GLN A 115 1.77 12.81 -8.23
C GLN A 115 0.49 12.03 -7.87
N GLN A 116 -0.65 12.52 -8.35
CA GLN A 116 -1.93 11.88 -8.08
C GLN A 116 -1.93 10.37 -8.40
N TRP A 117 -1.22 9.95 -9.46
CA TRP A 117 -1.09 8.55 -9.84
C TRP A 117 0.37 8.18 -10.11
N TYR A 118 0.87 7.22 -9.34
CA TYR A 118 2.20 6.63 -9.50
C TYR A 118 2.17 5.14 -9.20
N GLU A 119 3.14 4.43 -9.72
CA GLU A 119 3.26 2.98 -9.48
C GLU A 119 3.59 2.70 -8.02
N GLY A 120 2.87 1.75 -7.44
CA GLY A 120 2.98 1.39 -6.02
C GLY A 120 2.06 2.20 -5.10
N ARG A 121 1.32 3.22 -5.60
CA ARG A 121 0.37 3.96 -4.76
C ARG A 121 -0.74 3.06 -4.25
N PRO A 122 -0.89 2.90 -2.92
CA PRO A 122 -2.06 2.26 -2.36
C PRO A 122 -3.22 3.26 -2.28
N VAL A 123 -4.41 2.80 -2.63
CA VAL A 123 -5.63 3.61 -2.60
C VAL A 123 -6.75 2.90 -1.87
N LEU A 124 -7.54 3.66 -1.11
CA LEU A 124 -8.74 3.23 -0.43
C LEU A 124 -9.96 3.80 -1.14
N MET A 125 -10.94 2.96 -1.46
CA MET A 125 -12.25 3.42 -1.91
C MET A 125 -12.99 4.10 -0.77
N THR A 126 -13.39 5.36 -0.94
CA THR A 126 -14.12 6.12 0.09
C THR A 126 -15.63 6.04 -0.07
N ARG A 127 -16.10 5.46 -1.20
CA ARG A 127 -17.52 5.22 -1.50
C ARG A 127 -17.70 3.92 -2.29
N ASN A 128 -18.91 3.38 -2.22
CA ASN A 128 -19.28 2.24 -3.04
C ASN A 128 -19.40 2.65 -4.52
N ASP A 129 -18.79 1.87 -5.40
CA ASP A 129 -18.99 1.94 -6.85
C ASP A 129 -19.51 0.59 -7.35
N TYR A 130 -20.83 0.50 -7.45
CA TYR A 130 -21.49 -0.74 -7.89
C TYR A 130 -21.21 -1.07 -9.36
N GLY A 131 -20.92 -0.06 -10.20
CA GLY A 131 -20.55 -0.25 -11.61
C GLY A 131 -19.18 -0.91 -11.76
N LEU A 132 -18.27 -0.63 -10.86
CA LEU A 132 -16.96 -1.29 -10.77
C LEU A 132 -17.00 -2.51 -9.83
N GLY A 133 -18.07 -2.72 -9.07
CA GLY A 133 -18.16 -3.74 -8.04
C GLY A 133 -17.12 -3.55 -6.93
N LEU A 134 -16.85 -2.29 -6.58
CA LEU A 134 -15.95 -1.88 -5.51
C LEU A 134 -16.77 -1.28 -4.36
N MET A 135 -16.35 -1.57 -3.14
CA MET A 135 -17.02 -1.10 -1.93
C MET A 135 -16.15 -0.09 -1.19
N ASN A 136 -16.80 0.76 -0.41
CA ASN A 136 -16.11 1.59 0.58
C ASN A 136 -15.26 0.71 1.48
N GLY A 137 -13.98 1.07 1.62
CA GLY A 137 -13.01 0.28 2.38
C GLY A 137 -12.15 -0.65 1.52
N ASP A 138 -12.50 -0.91 0.25
CA ASP A 138 -11.65 -1.71 -0.63
C ASP A 138 -10.32 -1.00 -0.87
N ILE A 139 -9.22 -1.74 -0.69
CA ILE A 139 -7.86 -1.25 -0.91
C ILE A 139 -7.31 -1.85 -2.20
N GLY A 140 -6.75 -0.98 -3.04
CA GLY A 140 -6.06 -1.38 -4.26
C GLY A 140 -4.67 -0.76 -4.36
N ILE A 141 -3.84 -1.30 -5.24
CA ILE A 141 -2.49 -0.79 -5.51
C ILE A 141 -2.34 -0.49 -6.99
N ALA A 142 -1.81 0.69 -7.32
CA ALA A 142 -1.53 1.09 -8.69
C ALA A 142 -0.30 0.32 -9.23
N LEU A 143 -0.49 -0.44 -10.28
CA LEU A 143 0.51 -1.29 -10.92
C LEU A 143 0.64 -0.91 -12.40
N LYS A 144 1.84 -1.04 -12.96
CA LYS A 144 2.06 -0.88 -14.40
C LYS A 144 1.93 -2.22 -15.10
N LEU A 145 0.98 -2.31 -16.04
CA LEU A 145 0.77 -3.46 -16.92
C LEU A 145 1.00 -3.07 -18.38
N PRO A 146 1.41 -4.00 -19.25
CA PRO A 146 1.54 -3.72 -20.68
C PRO A 146 0.17 -3.44 -21.30
N GLU A 147 0.07 -2.38 -22.10
CA GLU A 147 -1.10 -2.12 -22.95
C GLU A 147 -0.89 -2.73 -24.32
N ARG A 148 -1.88 -3.42 -24.84
CA ARG A 148 -1.76 -4.15 -26.12
C ARG A 148 -2.53 -3.52 -27.25
N GLU A 149 -3.53 -2.73 -26.91
CA GLU A 149 -4.43 -2.13 -27.89
C GLU A 149 -4.46 -0.61 -27.75
N GLY A 150 -4.88 0.07 -28.80
CA GLY A 150 -5.02 1.51 -28.81
C GLY A 150 -3.70 2.27 -28.91
N PRO A 151 -3.73 3.60 -28.64
CA PRO A 151 -2.59 4.49 -28.85
C PRO A 151 -1.42 4.24 -27.86
N GLU A 152 -1.64 3.51 -26.80
CA GLU A 152 -0.63 3.18 -25.80
C GLU A 152 -0.08 1.74 -25.95
N ALA A 153 -0.44 1.03 -27.05
CA ALA A 153 0.03 -0.32 -27.31
C ALA A 153 1.56 -0.41 -27.23
N GLY A 154 2.07 -1.43 -26.52
CA GLY A 154 3.49 -1.63 -26.25
C GLY A 154 4.08 -0.81 -25.11
N LYS A 155 3.29 0.08 -24.48
CA LYS A 155 3.70 0.83 -23.30
C LYS A 155 3.17 0.20 -22.01
N LEU A 156 3.81 0.54 -20.90
CA LEU A 156 3.31 0.24 -19.57
C LEU A 156 2.32 1.32 -19.13
N VAL A 157 1.09 0.93 -18.84
CA VAL A 157 0.02 1.80 -18.35
C VAL A 157 -0.37 1.46 -16.92
N LEU A 158 -0.75 2.46 -16.14
CA LEU A 158 -1.22 2.26 -14.78
C LEU A 158 -2.63 1.67 -14.78
N ARG A 159 -2.79 0.62 -13.97
CA ARG A 159 -4.08 0.06 -13.56
C ARG A 159 -4.05 -0.17 -12.07
N VAL A 160 -5.17 0.02 -11.40
CA VAL A 160 -5.27 -0.26 -9.96
C VAL A 160 -5.79 -1.67 -9.79
N ALA A 161 -5.01 -2.49 -9.11
CA ALA A 161 -5.36 -3.85 -8.76
C ALA A 161 -6.12 -3.87 -7.44
N PHE A 162 -7.32 -4.41 -7.43
CA PHE A 162 -8.12 -4.67 -6.23
C PHE A 162 -8.34 -6.17 -6.05
N PRO A 163 -8.32 -6.69 -4.83
CA PRO A 163 -8.73 -8.08 -4.58
C PRO A 163 -10.20 -8.26 -4.96
N ARG A 164 -10.56 -9.42 -5.50
CA ARG A 164 -11.97 -9.78 -5.68
C ARG A 164 -12.49 -10.45 -4.41
N ASN A 165 -13.61 -9.95 -3.91
CA ASN A 165 -14.28 -10.49 -2.72
C ASN A 165 -15.28 -11.62 -3.10
N ASP A 166 -15.04 -12.32 -4.21
CA ASP A 166 -15.90 -13.40 -4.72
C ASP A 166 -15.51 -14.81 -4.22
N GLY A 167 -14.57 -14.88 -3.28
CA GLY A 167 -14.06 -16.14 -2.73
C GLY A 167 -13.14 -16.95 -3.66
N GLN A 168 -12.90 -16.49 -4.89
CA GLN A 168 -12.04 -17.16 -5.87
C GLN A 168 -10.59 -16.63 -5.87
N GLY A 169 -10.29 -15.66 -5.02
CA GLY A 169 -8.93 -15.09 -4.86
C GLY A 169 -8.43 -14.34 -6.10
N GLY A 170 -9.32 -13.89 -6.96
CA GLY A 170 -8.99 -13.14 -8.18
C GLY A 170 -8.60 -11.70 -7.89
N VAL A 171 -8.07 -11.03 -8.91
CA VAL A 171 -7.75 -9.60 -8.90
C VAL A 171 -8.55 -8.89 -9.99
N ARG A 172 -9.05 -7.70 -9.69
CA ARG A 172 -9.69 -6.80 -10.65
C ARG A 172 -8.74 -5.65 -10.96
N PHE A 173 -8.49 -5.41 -12.23
CA PHE A 173 -7.72 -4.25 -12.69
C PHE A 173 -8.66 -3.15 -13.18
N VAL A 174 -8.50 -1.93 -12.66
CA VAL A 174 -9.32 -0.77 -12.98
C VAL A 174 -8.42 0.37 -13.45
N LEU A 175 -8.83 1.08 -14.51
CA LEU A 175 -8.12 2.27 -14.96
C LEU A 175 -8.22 3.40 -13.90
N PRO A 176 -7.13 4.11 -13.61
CA PRO A 176 -7.15 5.25 -12.68
C PRO A 176 -8.22 6.30 -13.02
N SER A 177 -8.46 6.54 -14.29
CA SER A 177 -9.48 7.50 -14.78
C SER A 177 -10.93 7.14 -14.42
N ARG A 178 -11.18 5.91 -14.01
CA ARG A 178 -12.50 5.44 -13.55
C ARG A 178 -12.68 5.52 -12.04
N LEU A 179 -11.63 5.87 -11.29
CA LEU A 179 -11.62 5.93 -9.83
C LEU A 179 -11.71 7.40 -9.38
N ASN A 180 -12.92 7.83 -8.97
CA ASN A 180 -13.17 9.20 -8.56
C ASN A 180 -13.07 9.40 -7.05
N ASP A 181 -13.51 8.42 -6.27
CA ASP A 181 -13.63 8.49 -4.80
C ASP A 181 -12.56 7.62 -4.13
N VAL A 182 -11.28 8.02 -4.26
CA VAL A 182 -10.14 7.30 -3.66
C VAL A 182 -9.21 8.23 -2.91
N GLU A 183 -8.66 7.73 -1.80
CA GLU A 183 -7.62 8.38 -1.01
C GLU A 183 -6.36 7.52 -0.96
N THR A 184 -5.18 8.14 -0.82
CA THR A 184 -3.93 7.40 -0.56
C THR A 184 -3.98 6.77 0.84
N VAL A 185 -3.59 5.51 0.98
CA VAL A 185 -3.83 4.73 2.22
C VAL A 185 -2.58 4.00 2.72
N TYR A 186 -1.46 4.68 2.88
CA TYR A 186 -0.38 4.14 3.71
C TYR A 186 -0.79 4.11 5.18
N ALA A 187 -1.50 5.14 5.63
CA ALA A 187 -2.06 5.22 6.97
C ALA A 187 -3.58 5.38 6.93
N MET A 188 -4.28 4.75 7.87
CA MET A 188 -5.73 4.83 7.99
C MET A 188 -6.18 4.97 9.45
N THR A 189 -7.42 5.43 9.66
CA THR A 189 -8.05 5.37 10.98
C THR A 189 -8.71 4.01 11.20
N VAL A 190 -8.73 3.60 12.44
CA VAL A 190 -9.52 2.45 12.92
C VAL A 190 -10.99 2.84 12.99
#